data_0bc377622f0dbcbda093b31d9348357d
#
_entry.id   0bc377622f0dbcbda093b31d9348357d
#
_cell.length_a   1.000
_cell.length_b   1.000
_cell.length_c   1.000
_cell.angle_alpha   90.00
_cell.angle_beta   90.00
_cell.angle_gamma   90.00
#
_symmetry.space_group_name_H-M   'P 1'
#
loop_
_entity.id
_entity.type
_entity.pdbx_description
1 polymer ?
#
loop_
_entity_poly.entity_id
_entity_poly.type
_entity_poly.pdbx_seq_one_letter_code
_entity_poly.pdbx_strand_id
1 'polypeptide(L)'
;VGIFRKNTFTIQIRGIHTMTSWSGNILSYNNAKTVKGEKSGIVTAIWYGAPNTISGYDACPNSSSGCRDVCLFYSGFGAMRRTQNARILKTKLFFENRRDFHNLLAGDISSFILFSKKMNMQPCFRLDGTTDLGLGKRYAKKYTDLQFYDYTKSFNRIVGNFVSNWHLTYSLSENTTKEQLGILLASTHNIAIPFRTAPPPGSVLWGRRVVSGDEDDLRFKDPDSCIVSLLAKGPAKRRGGAFVLDDIKAAAARFSA
;
A
#
# COMPACT_ATOMS: atom_id res chain seq x y z
N VAL A 1 -20.70 -22.29 -6.73
CA VAL A 1 -19.43 -22.91 -6.29
C VAL A 1 -18.55 -22.98 -7.52
N GLY A 2 -17.69 -21.97 -7.70
CA GLY A 2 -16.78 -21.88 -8.84
C GLY A 2 -15.45 -22.55 -8.50
N ILE A 3 -15.14 -23.64 -9.18
CA ILE A 3 -13.86 -24.34 -9.06
C ILE A 3 -12.81 -23.50 -9.77
N PHE A 4 -12.00 -22.77 -8.99
CA PHE A 4 -10.79 -22.14 -9.50
C PHE A 4 -9.75 -23.21 -9.79
N ARG A 5 -9.36 -23.38 -11.06
CA ARG A 5 -8.25 -24.24 -11.44
C ARG A 5 -6.98 -23.75 -10.75
N LYS A 6 -6.36 -24.59 -9.94
CA LYS A 6 -5.01 -24.42 -9.41
C LYS A 6 -4.03 -24.50 -10.58
N ASN A 7 -3.55 -23.38 -11.07
CA ASN A 7 -2.43 -23.37 -11.98
C ASN A 7 -1.16 -23.64 -11.19
N THR A 8 -0.69 -24.87 -11.22
CA THR A 8 0.59 -25.27 -10.65
C THR A 8 1.64 -25.10 -11.74
N PHE A 9 2.44 -24.07 -11.66
CA PHE A 9 3.62 -23.90 -12.51
C PHE A 9 4.85 -24.36 -11.74
N THR A 10 5.50 -25.43 -12.20
CA THR A 10 6.81 -25.87 -11.72
C THR A 10 7.85 -25.22 -12.63
N ILE A 11 8.65 -24.31 -12.09
CA ILE A 11 9.71 -23.63 -12.84
C ILE A 11 11.03 -24.31 -12.50
N GLN A 12 11.65 -24.97 -13.50
CA GLN A 12 13.01 -25.48 -13.40
C GLN A 12 14.01 -24.39 -13.80
N ILE A 13 14.78 -23.88 -12.84
CA ILE A 13 15.94 -23.02 -13.09
C ILE A 13 17.21 -23.86 -12.93
N ARG A 14 18.03 -23.94 -13.99
CA ARG A 14 19.34 -24.57 -13.94
C ARG A 14 20.32 -23.65 -13.20
N GLY A 15 20.88 -24.14 -12.08
CA GLY A 15 21.92 -23.47 -11.29
C GLY A 15 21.56 -23.37 -9.81
N ILE A 16 22.43 -23.86 -8.97
CA ILE A 16 22.38 -24.02 -7.52
C ILE A 16 21.76 -22.84 -6.76
N HIS A 17 20.44 -22.71 -6.76
CA HIS A 17 19.65 -21.92 -5.80
C HIS A 17 18.30 -22.61 -5.61
N THR A 18 17.88 -22.75 -4.36
CA THR A 18 16.57 -23.30 -3.99
C THR A 18 15.47 -22.56 -4.71
N MET A 19 14.75 -23.28 -5.58
CA MET A 19 13.69 -22.71 -6.41
C MET A 19 12.60 -22.08 -5.54
N THR A 20 12.37 -20.79 -5.71
CA THR A 20 11.19 -20.13 -5.13
C THR A 20 10.00 -20.45 -6.02
N SER A 21 9.24 -21.49 -5.65
CA SER A 21 7.98 -21.82 -6.33
C SER A 21 6.81 -21.15 -5.62
N TRP A 22 5.88 -20.58 -6.38
CA TRP A 22 4.63 -20.06 -5.89
C TRP A 22 3.45 -20.73 -6.59
N SER A 23 2.53 -21.29 -5.80
CA SER A 23 1.28 -21.85 -6.31
C SER A 23 0.11 -21.07 -5.72
N GLY A 24 -0.69 -20.44 -6.55
CA GLY A 24 -1.86 -19.65 -6.15
C GLY A 24 -1.84 -18.21 -6.67
N ASN A 25 -2.85 -17.44 -6.31
CA ASN A 25 -2.97 -16.05 -6.69
C ASN A 25 -1.96 -15.20 -5.92
N ILE A 26 -1.29 -14.26 -6.60
CA ILE A 26 -0.42 -13.29 -5.93
C ILE A 26 -1.19 -12.07 -5.42
N LEU A 27 -2.34 -11.74 -6.02
CA LEU A 27 -3.26 -10.73 -5.51
C LEU A 27 -4.15 -11.30 -4.40
N SER A 28 -4.49 -10.46 -3.45
CA SER A 28 -5.41 -10.76 -2.34
C SER A 28 -6.59 -9.79 -2.40
N TYR A 29 -7.80 -10.32 -2.25
CA TYR A 29 -9.05 -9.56 -2.14
C TYR A 29 -9.92 -10.19 -1.03
N ASN A 30 -11.07 -9.62 -0.71
CA ASN A 30 -11.95 -10.07 0.38
C ASN A 30 -11.30 -9.98 1.78
N ASN A 31 -10.48 -8.99 2.02
CA ASN A 31 -10.01 -8.69 3.37
C ASN A 31 -10.85 -7.55 3.99
N ALA A 32 -10.78 -7.39 5.33
CA ALA A 32 -11.60 -6.43 6.08
C ALA A 32 -11.52 -4.97 5.58
N LYS A 33 -10.45 -4.59 4.87
CA LYS A 33 -10.31 -3.25 4.28
C LYS A 33 -10.96 -3.16 2.90
N THR A 34 -10.79 -4.19 2.06
CA THR A 34 -11.34 -4.19 0.70
C THR A 34 -12.86 -4.30 0.70
N VAL A 35 -13.43 -5.10 1.61
CA VAL A 35 -14.90 -5.26 1.78
C VAL A 35 -15.60 -3.93 2.12
N LYS A 36 -14.93 -3.01 2.78
CA LYS A 36 -15.52 -1.68 3.06
C LYS A 36 -15.81 -0.89 1.79
N GLY A 37 -14.98 -1.03 0.76
CA GLY A 37 -15.18 -0.39 -0.54
C GLY A 37 -16.34 -0.95 -1.34
N GLU A 38 -16.76 -2.18 -1.08
CA GLU A 38 -17.86 -2.85 -1.80
C GLU A 38 -19.19 -2.10 -1.66
N LYS A 39 -19.42 -1.42 -0.51
CA LYS A 39 -20.59 -0.54 -0.31
C LYS A 39 -20.64 0.62 -1.31
N SER A 40 -19.51 0.99 -1.89
CA SER A 40 -19.39 2.03 -2.91
C SER A 40 -19.35 1.47 -4.35
N GLY A 41 -19.68 0.16 -4.54
CA GLY A 41 -19.61 -0.50 -5.84
C GLY A 41 -18.18 -0.75 -6.35
N ILE A 42 -17.18 -0.72 -5.46
CA ILE A 42 -15.77 -0.89 -5.81
C ILE A 42 -15.18 -2.08 -5.09
N VAL A 43 -14.52 -2.96 -5.85
CA VAL A 43 -13.74 -4.07 -5.30
C VAL A 43 -12.25 -3.83 -5.51
N THR A 44 -11.43 -4.15 -4.50
CA THR A 44 -9.99 -3.89 -4.52
C THR A 44 -9.20 -5.20 -4.47
N ALA A 45 -8.25 -5.37 -5.39
CA ALA A 45 -7.23 -6.39 -5.31
C ALA A 45 -5.89 -5.80 -4.88
N ILE A 46 -5.25 -6.44 -3.91
CA ILE A 46 -4.01 -5.94 -3.30
C ILE A 46 -2.90 -6.96 -3.44
N TRP A 47 -1.73 -6.52 -3.89
CA TRP A 47 -0.50 -7.29 -3.71
C TRP A 47 0.17 -6.95 -2.39
N TYR A 48 0.37 -7.97 -1.56
CA TYR A 48 1.09 -7.84 -0.30
C TYR A 48 2.44 -8.54 -0.42
N GLY A 49 3.52 -7.79 -0.50
CA GLY A 49 4.88 -8.28 -0.36
C GLY A 49 5.39 -8.23 1.10
N ALA A 50 6.55 -8.83 1.36
CA ALA A 50 7.29 -8.65 2.59
C ALA A 50 8.00 -7.28 2.55
N PRO A 51 7.76 -6.40 3.53
CA PRO A 51 8.35 -5.06 3.55
C PRO A 51 9.82 -5.08 3.94
N ASN A 52 10.50 -3.96 3.69
CA ASN A 52 11.89 -3.77 4.05
C ASN A 52 12.76 -4.96 3.59
N THR A 53 13.75 -5.36 4.36
CA THR A 53 14.70 -6.44 4.03
C THR A 53 14.28 -7.84 4.51
N ILE A 54 13.03 -8.02 4.97
CA ILE A 54 12.53 -9.27 5.55
C ILE A 54 12.65 -10.46 4.58
N SER A 55 12.52 -10.23 3.28
CA SER A 55 12.67 -11.29 2.26
C SER A 55 14.12 -11.53 1.82
N GLY A 56 15.07 -10.76 2.32
CA GLY A 56 16.45 -10.67 1.81
C GLY A 56 16.63 -9.56 0.75
N TYR A 57 15.55 -8.89 0.33
CA TYR A 57 15.55 -7.79 -0.65
C TYR A 57 14.87 -6.58 -0.06
N ASP A 58 15.40 -5.38 -0.31
CA ASP A 58 14.76 -4.15 0.17
C ASP A 58 13.54 -3.80 -0.70
N ALA A 59 12.36 -4.05 -0.13
CA ALA A 59 11.08 -3.74 -0.76
C ALA A 59 10.46 -2.41 -0.29
N CYS A 60 11.15 -1.67 0.60
CA CYS A 60 10.72 -0.37 1.11
C CYS A 60 11.91 0.61 1.24
N PRO A 61 12.58 0.99 0.14
CA PRO A 61 13.84 1.76 0.19
C PRO A 61 13.71 3.13 0.87
N ASN A 62 12.50 3.70 0.93
CA ASN A 62 12.24 4.98 1.58
C ASN A 62 11.65 4.85 2.99
N SER A 63 11.63 3.64 3.57
CA SER A 63 11.10 3.44 4.92
C SER A 63 12.02 4.02 5.98
N SER A 64 11.44 4.73 6.94
CA SER A 64 12.15 5.22 8.13
C SER A 64 12.29 4.13 9.20
N SER A 65 13.14 4.37 10.20
CA SER A 65 13.31 3.44 11.33
C SER A 65 12.00 3.25 12.10
N GLY A 66 11.27 4.32 12.39
CA GLY A 66 9.99 4.26 13.08
C GLY A 66 8.92 3.52 12.27
N CYS A 67 8.89 3.71 10.95
CA CYS A 67 7.99 2.94 10.09
C CYS A 67 8.28 1.43 10.14
N ARG A 68 9.56 1.03 10.15
CA ARG A 68 9.98 -0.38 10.23
C ARG A 68 9.62 -1.00 11.57
N ASP A 69 9.82 -0.26 12.68
CA ASP A 69 9.52 -0.71 14.04
C ASP A 69 8.05 -1.08 14.24
N VAL A 70 7.14 -0.38 13.55
CA VAL A 70 5.68 -0.56 13.71
C VAL A 70 4.99 -1.10 12.45
N CYS A 71 5.73 -1.74 11.58
CA CYS A 71 5.22 -2.19 10.29
C CYS A 71 3.96 -3.05 10.43
N LEU A 72 2.98 -2.79 9.59
CA LEU A 72 1.73 -3.56 9.51
C LEU A 72 1.94 -5.05 9.17
N PHE A 73 3.14 -5.42 8.73
CA PHE A 73 3.53 -6.81 8.57
C PHE A 73 3.41 -7.63 9.87
N TYR A 74 3.56 -6.96 11.01
CA TYR A 74 3.45 -7.56 12.35
C TYR A 74 2.08 -7.34 13.00
N SER A 75 1.06 -6.90 12.25
CA SER A 75 -0.25 -6.54 12.79
C SER A 75 -1.37 -7.38 12.16
N GLY A 76 -2.36 -7.74 12.97
CA GLY A 76 -3.54 -8.49 12.54
C GLY A 76 -3.17 -9.78 11.78
N PHE A 77 -3.81 -10.06 10.67
CA PHE A 77 -3.48 -11.22 9.82
C PHE A 77 -2.05 -11.22 9.30
N GLY A 78 -1.39 -10.04 9.23
CA GLY A 78 0.02 -9.91 8.88
C GLY A 78 0.96 -10.56 9.89
N ALA A 79 0.56 -10.69 11.15
CA ALA A 79 1.34 -11.34 12.20
C ALA A 79 1.36 -12.89 12.11
N MET A 80 0.43 -13.47 11.32
CA MET A 80 0.36 -14.93 11.17
C MET A 80 1.53 -15.43 10.33
N ARG A 81 2.25 -16.45 10.84
CA ARG A 81 3.43 -17.04 10.17
C ARG A 81 3.14 -17.46 8.71
N ARG A 82 1.97 -18.07 8.46
CA ARG A 82 1.56 -18.44 7.09
C ARG A 82 1.48 -17.24 6.16
N THR A 83 0.90 -16.13 6.62
CA THR A 83 0.79 -14.89 5.85
C THR A 83 2.16 -14.28 5.60
N GLN A 84 3.03 -14.27 6.60
CA GLN A 84 4.39 -13.75 6.49
C GLN A 84 5.21 -14.55 5.47
N ASN A 85 5.20 -15.89 5.57
CA ASN A 85 5.88 -16.77 4.63
C ASN A 85 5.39 -16.54 3.18
N ALA A 86 4.08 -16.43 2.97
CA ALA A 86 3.50 -16.15 1.67
C ALA A 86 3.98 -14.80 1.09
N ARG A 87 4.04 -13.76 1.92
CA ARG A 87 4.57 -12.44 1.50
C ARG A 87 6.05 -12.50 1.17
N ILE A 88 6.86 -13.22 1.95
CA ILE A 88 8.29 -13.42 1.71
C ILE A 88 8.49 -14.12 0.36
N LEU A 89 7.80 -15.22 0.10
CA LEU A 89 7.90 -15.96 -1.16
C LEU A 89 7.50 -15.11 -2.36
N LYS A 90 6.40 -14.36 -2.27
CA LYS A 90 5.95 -13.46 -3.35
C LYS A 90 6.96 -12.34 -3.63
N THR A 91 7.62 -11.83 -2.59
CA THR A 91 8.66 -10.80 -2.75
C THR A 91 9.92 -11.39 -3.37
N LYS A 92 10.35 -12.57 -2.93
CA LYS A 92 11.45 -13.30 -3.58
C LYS A 92 11.17 -13.55 -5.05
N LEU A 93 9.98 -14.02 -5.39
CA LEU A 93 9.57 -14.21 -6.79
C LEU A 93 9.70 -12.92 -7.61
N PHE A 94 9.30 -11.77 -7.05
CA PHE A 94 9.45 -10.47 -7.71
C PHE A 94 10.92 -10.11 -8.01
N PHE A 95 11.83 -10.37 -7.07
CA PHE A 95 13.24 -10.01 -7.26
C PHE A 95 14.04 -11.05 -8.05
N GLU A 96 13.77 -12.34 -7.85
CA GLU A 96 14.53 -13.45 -8.42
C GLU A 96 14.01 -13.90 -9.79
N ASN A 97 12.69 -13.78 -10.03
CA ASN A 97 12.07 -14.20 -11.28
C ASN A 97 11.00 -13.19 -11.75
N ARG A 98 11.45 -12.02 -12.15
CA ARG A 98 10.59 -10.91 -12.56
C ARG A 98 9.61 -11.24 -13.67
N ARG A 99 10.05 -12.03 -14.67
CA ARG A 99 9.19 -12.41 -15.79
C ARG A 99 7.97 -13.18 -15.30
N ASP A 100 8.19 -14.19 -14.50
CA ASP A 100 7.10 -15.03 -14.02
C ASP A 100 6.22 -14.30 -13.01
N PHE A 101 6.81 -13.47 -12.15
CA PHE A 101 6.03 -12.58 -11.29
C PHE A 101 5.07 -11.69 -12.12
N HIS A 102 5.56 -11.05 -13.18
CA HIS A 102 4.72 -10.18 -14.00
C HIS A 102 3.68 -10.95 -14.81
N ASN A 103 3.97 -12.17 -15.24
CA ASN A 103 3.01 -13.04 -15.92
C ASN A 103 1.88 -13.45 -14.97
N LEU A 104 2.20 -13.88 -13.76
CA LEU A 104 1.23 -14.24 -12.72
C LEU A 104 0.37 -13.03 -12.33
N LEU A 105 0.99 -11.87 -12.11
CA LEU A 105 0.27 -10.65 -11.75
C LEU A 105 -0.69 -10.20 -12.86
N ALA A 106 -0.28 -10.28 -14.13
CA ALA A 106 -1.14 -9.96 -15.27
C ALA A 106 -2.33 -10.93 -15.36
N GLY A 107 -2.10 -12.23 -15.13
CA GLY A 107 -3.16 -13.24 -15.07
C GLY A 107 -4.16 -12.98 -13.93
N ASP A 108 -3.66 -12.64 -12.75
CA ASP A 108 -4.50 -12.30 -11.59
C ASP A 108 -5.32 -11.01 -11.83
N ILE A 109 -4.72 -9.98 -12.43
CA ILE A 109 -5.44 -8.76 -12.82
C ILE A 109 -6.58 -9.10 -13.79
N SER A 110 -6.32 -9.88 -14.84
CA SER A 110 -7.33 -10.27 -15.80
C SER A 110 -8.47 -11.08 -15.15
N SER A 111 -8.13 -12.02 -14.29
CA SER A 111 -9.09 -12.83 -13.53
C SER A 111 -9.94 -11.98 -12.59
N PHE A 112 -9.33 -10.97 -11.94
CA PHE A 112 -10.04 -10.07 -11.03
C PHE A 112 -10.99 -9.12 -11.78
N ILE A 113 -10.62 -8.66 -12.97
CA ILE A 113 -11.51 -7.88 -13.83
C ILE A 113 -12.76 -8.70 -14.20
N LEU A 114 -12.58 -9.97 -14.57
CA LEU A 114 -13.72 -10.85 -14.88
C LEU A 114 -14.60 -11.10 -13.65
N PHE A 115 -13.99 -11.28 -12.48
CA PHE A 115 -14.70 -11.40 -11.21
C PHE A 115 -15.52 -10.15 -10.89
N SER A 116 -14.93 -8.96 -10.98
CA SER A 116 -15.60 -7.69 -10.70
C SER A 116 -16.76 -7.42 -11.63
N LYS A 117 -16.66 -7.77 -12.92
CA LYS A 117 -17.75 -7.68 -13.89
C LYS A 117 -18.94 -8.58 -13.48
N LYS A 118 -18.68 -9.81 -13.03
CA LYS A 118 -19.72 -10.72 -12.55
C LYS A 118 -20.45 -10.18 -11.30
N MET A 119 -19.73 -9.43 -10.47
CA MET A 119 -20.29 -8.80 -9.27
C MET A 119 -20.94 -7.44 -9.56
N ASN A 120 -20.92 -6.97 -10.81
CA ASN A 120 -21.34 -5.63 -11.21
C ASN A 120 -20.66 -4.53 -10.37
N MET A 121 -19.34 -4.68 -10.14
CA MET A 121 -18.52 -3.77 -9.36
C MET A 121 -17.33 -3.28 -10.16
N GLN A 122 -16.82 -2.10 -9.81
CA GLN A 122 -15.64 -1.50 -10.41
C GLN A 122 -14.36 -2.06 -9.80
N PRO A 123 -13.42 -2.64 -10.58
CA PRO A 123 -12.16 -3.12 -10.04
C PRO A 123 -11.19 -1.98 -9.80
N CYS A 124 -10.48 -2.01 -8.69
CA CYS A 124 -9.30 -1.18 -8.50
C CYS A 124 -8.16 -1.99 -7.85
N PHE A 125 -6.94 -1.46 -7.93
CA PHE A 125 -5.73 -2.20 -7.59
C PHE A 125 -4.81 -1.40 -6.69
N ARG A 126 -4.26 -2.08 -5.68
CA ARG A 126 -3.22 -1.56 -4.81
C ARG A 126 -2.03 -2.52 -4.85
N LEU A 127 -0.99 -2.16 -5.60
CA LEU A 127 0.12 -3.07 -5.89
C LEU A 127 1.32 -2.92 -4.94
N ASP A 128 1.24 -2.01 -3.97
CA ASP A 128 2.20 -1.84 -2.88
C ASP A 128 1.49 -1.86 -1.50
N GLY A 129 0.75 -2.95 -1.20
CA GLY A 129 -0.05 -3.06 0.01
C GLY A 129 0.75 -3.01 1.32
N THR A 130 1.99 -3.51 1.32
CA THR A 130 2.93 -3.47 2.44
C THR A 130 4.37 -3.20 2.00
N THR A 131 4.58 -2.79 0.76
CA THR A 131 5.86 -2.44 0.15
C THR A 131 5.83 -1.01 -0.37
N ASP A 132 6.93 -0.52 -0.94
CA ASP A 132 7.01 0.80 -1.58
C ASP A 132 7.92 0.72 -2.83
N LEU A 133 7.60 -0.22 -3.74
CA LEU A 133 8.35 -0.51 -4.96
C LEU A 133 7.89 0.35 -6.15
N GLY A 134 6.70 0.93 -6.10
CA GLY A 134 6.08 1.68 -7.19
C GLY A 134 5.56 0.81 -8.33
N LEU A 135 5.13 -0.41 -8.01
CA LEU A 135 4.61 -1.36 -9.00
C LEU A 135 3.39 -0.82 -9.74
N GLY A 136 2.54 -0.04 -9.08
CA GLY A 136 1.33 0.54 -9.65
C GLY A 136 1.59 1.34 -10.92
N LYS A 137 2.70 2.07 -11.02
CA LYS A 137 3.05 2.90 -12.19
C LYS A 137 3.06 2.12 -13.51
N ARG A 138 3.69 0.93 -13.50
CA ARG A 138 3.80 0.09 -14.70
C ARG A 138 2.44 -0.40 -15.18
N TYR A 139 1.60 -0.83 -14.24
CA TYR A 139 0.30 -1.41 -14.55
C TYR A 139 -0.75 -0.35 -14.87
N ALA A 140 -0.73 0.78 -14.21
CA ALA A 140 -1.58 1.92 -14.55
C ALA A 140 -1.34 2.41 -15.99
N LYS A 141 -0.08 2.49 -16.42
CA LYS A 141 0.25 2.80 -17.83
C LYS A 141 -0.23 1.75 -18.82
N LYS A 142 -0.29 0.47 -18.40
CA LYS A 142 -0.74 -0.63 -19.26
C LYS A 142 -2.27 -0.75 -19.33
N TYR A 143 -2.95 -0.46 -18.22
CA TYR A 143 -4.40 -0.59 -18.05
C TYR A 143 -5.00 0.78 -17.77
N THR A 144 -5.11 1.60 -18.80
CA THR A 144 -5.52 3.02 -18.70
C THR A 144 -6.91 3.23 -18.14
N ASP A 145 -7.81 2.26 -18.31
CA ASP A 145 -9.21 2.32 -17.84
C ASP A 145 -9.42 1.79 -16.42
N LEU A 146 -8.34 1.36 -15.75
CA LEU A 146 -8.39 0.82 -14.39
C LEU A 146 -7.79 1.79 -13.39
N GLN A 147 -8.40 1.90 -12.22
CA GLN A 147 -7.87 2.69 -11.12
C GLN A 147 -6.81 1.93 -10.34
N PHE A 148 -5.65 2.55 -10.15
CA PHE A 148 -4.58 2.11 -9.26
C PHE A 148 -4.38 3.15 -8.16
N TYR A 149 -3.98 2.72 -6.97
CA TYR A 149 -3.63 3.63 -5.88
C TYR A 149 -2.67 2.97 -4.90
N ASP A 150 -1.79 3.76 -4.30
CA ASP A 150 -0.84 3.27 -3.31
C ASP A 150 -0.47 4.41 -2.33
N TYR A 151 0.16 4.03 -1.21
CA TYR A 151 0.90 4.95 -0.37
C TYR A 151 2.37 4.92 -0.76
N THR A 152 3.06 6.03 -0.64
CA THR A 152 4.50 6.08 -0.86
C THR A 152 5.20 7.00 0.13
N LYS A 153 6.42 6.64 0.55
CA LYS A 153 7.36 7.52 1.27
C LYS A 153 8.38 8.16 0.33
N SER A 154 8.37 7.78 -0.94
CA SER A 154 9.25 8.37 -1.93
C SER A 154 8.74 9.74 -2.35
N PHE A 155 9.39 10.80 -1.86
CA PHE A 155 9.08 12.18 -2.25
C PHE A 155 9.20 12.36 -3.77
N ASN A 156 10.28 11.87 -4.38
CA ASN A 156 10.46 11.98 -5.82
C ASN A 156 9.37 11.25 -6.63
N ARG A 157 8.82 10.15 -6.08
CA ARG A 157 7.75 9.42 -6.76
C ARG A 157 6.45 10.19 -6.76
N ILE A 158 6.11 10.83 -5.64
CA ILE A 158 4.85 11.55 -5.56
C ILE A 158 4.87 12.83 -6.40
N VAL A 159 5.93 13.64 -6.32
CA VAL A 159 6.03 14.88 -7.10
C VAL A 159 6.27 14.61 -8.60
N GLY A 160 6.85 13.47 -8.96
CA GLY A 160 7.09 13.04 -10.34
C GLY A 160 6.03 12.10 -10.91
N ASN A 161 4.86 11.97 -10.26
CA ASN A 161 3.78 11.14 -10.78
C ASN A 161 2.86 11.93 -11.71
N PHE A 162 2.89 11.57 -13.00
CA PHE A 162 2.01 12.12 -14.03
C PHE A 162 1.07 11.05 -14.63
N VAL A 163 0.89 9.92 -13.93
CA VAL A 163 0.00 8.83 -14.37
C VAL A 163 -1.37 9.04 -13.73
N SER A 164 -2.34 9.54 -14.49
CA SER A 164 -3.64 10.01 -13.99
C SER A 164 -4.46 8.95 -13.27
N ASN A 165 -4.39 7.69 -13.70
CA ASN A 165 -5.09 6.55 -13.09
C ASN A 165 -4.26 5.82 -12.03
N TRP A 166 -3.17 6.42 -11.53
CA TRP A 166 -2.41 5.94 -10.38
C TRP A 166 -2.37 7.00 -9.29
N HIS A 167 -3.33 6.95 -8.37
CA HIS A 167 -3.40 7.87 -7.26
C HIS A 167 -2.37 7.51 -6.18
N LEU A 168 -1.57 8.48 -5.76
CA LEU A 168 -0.58 8.33 -4.70
C LEU A 168 -0.92 9.22 -3.50
N THR A 169 -0.88 8.62 -2.31
CA THR A 169 -0.93 9.35 -1.04
C THR A 169 0.46 9.32 -0.41
N TYR A 170 1.03 10.49 -0.11
CA TYR A 170 2.33 10.55 0.56
C TYR A 170 2.20 10.09 2.01
N SER A 171 3.01 9.14 2.42
CA SER A 171 3.03 8.67 3.81
C SER A 171 4.11 9.39 4.59
N LEU A 172 3.72 10.38 5.40
CA LEU A 172 4.63 11.17 6.22
C LEU A 172 5.48 10.27 7.12
N SER A 173 6.75 10.62 7.27
CA SER A 173 7.67 9.92 8.18
C SER A 173 8.57 10.92 8.90
N GLU A 174 9.30 10.45 9.90
CA GLU A 174 10.29 11.27 10.62
C GLU A 174 11.42 11.76 9.73
N ASN A 175 11.63 11.15 8.58
CA ASN A 175 12.64 11.57 7.61
C ASN A 175 12.13 12.65 6.62
N THR A 176 10.84 13.01 6.67
CA THR A 176 10.31 14.08 5.83
C THR A 176 10.84 15.42 6.30
N THR A 177 11.50 16.17 5.42
CA THR A 177 12.06 17.50 5.73
C THR A 177 10.96 18.57 5.70
N LYS A 178 11.23 19.74 6.32
CA LYS A 178 10.34 20.92 6.24
C LYS A 178 10.12 21.37 4.80
N GLU A 179 11.18 21.37 4.01
CA GLU A 179 11.14 21.73 2.59
C GLU A 179 10.23 20.79 1.81
N GLN A 180 10.42 19.47 1.97
CA GLN A 180 9.55 18.46 1.35
C GLN A 180 8.09 18.63 1.75
N LEU A 181 7.84 18.86 3.04
CA LEU A 181 6.48 19.12 3.52
C LEU A 181 5.91 20.39 2.91
N GLY A 182 6.68 21.47 2.82
CA GLY A 182 6.27 22.73 2.18
C GLY A 182 5.83 22.54 0.73
N ILE A 183 6.63 21.78 -0.05
CA ILE A 183 6.29 21.46 -1.44
C ILE A 183 5.00 20.61 -1.51
N LEU A 184 4.86 19.62 -0.64
CA LEU A 184 3.64 18.80 -0.58
C LEU A 184 2.41 19.63 -0.21
N LEU A 185 2.54 20.56 0.74
CA LEU A 185 1.46 21.45 1.16
C LEU A 185 1.09 22.48 0.08
N ALA A 186 2.00 22.84 -0.82
CA ALA A 186 1.70 23.68 -1.98
C ALA A 186 1.11 22.90 -3.16
N SER A 187 1.04 21.58 -3.09
CA SER A 187 0.51 20.70 -4.14
C SER A 187 -0.90 20.20 -3.84
N THR A 188 -1.50 19.45 -4.76
CA THR A 188 -2.79 18.76 -4.56
C THR A 188 -2.64 17.39 -3.91
N HIS A 189 -1.43 16.90 -3.65
CA HIS A 189 -1.20 15.57 -3.10
C HIS A 189 -1.70 15.45 -1.67
N ASN A 190 -2.31 14.32 -1.36
CA ASN A 190 -2.75 13.96 -0.01
C ASN A 190 -1.58 13.44 0.82
N ILE A 191 -1.61 13.74 2.13
CA ILE A 191 -0.57 13.34 3.08
C ILE A 191 -1.19 12.46 4.16
N ALA A 192 -0.74 11.22 4.27
CA ALA A 192 -1.18 10.29 5.32
C ALA A 192 -0.26 10.38 6.53
N ILE A 193 -0.88 10.44 7.72
CA ILE A 193 -0.20 10.57 9.01
C ILE A 193 -0.76 9.53 9.99
N PRO A 194 0.08 8.66 10.58
CA PRO A 194 -0.37 7.77 11.64
C PRO A 194 -0.43 8.51 12.98
N PHE A 195 -1.59 8.44 13.65
CA PHE A 195 -1.85 9.03 14.95
C PHE A 195 -2.18 7.98 15.99
N ARG A 196 -1.76 8.19 17.26
CA ARG A 196 -2.22 7.38 18.41
C ARG A 196 -3.64 7.73 18.80
N THR A 197 -3.96 9.02 18.81
CA THR A 197 -5.30 9.56 19.04
C THR A 197 -5.85 10.12 17.74
N ALA A 198 -7.01 9.63 17.31
CA ALA A 198 -7.65 10.13 16.09
C ALA A 198 -7.93 11.64 16.20
N PRO A 199 -7.58 12.45 15.21
CA PRO A 199 -7.99 13.86 15.17
C PRO A 199 -9.51 13.99 15.24
N PRO A 200 -10.05 15.00 15.95
CA PRO A 200 -11.49 15.26 15.98
C PRO A 200 -12.06 15.50 14.58
N PRO A 201 -13.34 15.16 14.32
CA PRO A 201 -14.01 15.51 13.08
C PRO A 201 -13.91 17.02 12.78
N GLY A 202 -13.67 17.36 11.51
CA GLY A 202 -13.54 18.76 11.09
C GLY A 202 -12.18 19.42 11.40
N SER A 203 -11.22 18.66 11.95
CA SER A 203 -9.86 19.17 12.20
C SER A 203 -9.20 19.71 10.93
N VAL A 204 -8.36 20.73 11.13
CA VAL A 204 -7.48 21.30 10.11
C VAL A 204 -6.03 21.20 10.60
N LEU A 205 -5.12 20.72 9.76
CA LEU A 205 -3.68 20.66 10.04
C LEU A 205 -2.93 21.28 8.87
N TRP A 206 -2.05 22.23 9.15
CA TRP A 206 -1.28 23.01 8.14
C TRP A 206 -2.14 23.59 7.03
N GLY A 207 -3.34 24.11 7.39
CA GLY A 207 -4.32 24.69 6.45
C GLY A 207 -5.10 23.66 5.63
N ARG A 208 -4.91 22.36 5.83
CA ARG A 208 -5.59 21.29 5.11
C ARG A 208 -6.62 20.57 5.98
N ARG A 209 -7.75 20.22 5.39
CA ARG A 209 -8.78 19.42 6.05
C ARG A 209 -8.22 18.02 6.40
N VAL A 210 -8.52 17.54 7.59
CA VAL A 210 -8.20 16.18 8.02
C VAL A 210 -9.38 15.26 7.73
N VAL A 211 -9.12 14.15 7.04
CA VAL A 211 -10.10 13.08 6.74
C VAL A 211 -9.66 11.77 7.39
N SER A 212 -10.62 10.91 7.72
CA SER A 212 -10.33 9.59 8.30
C SER A 212 -9.93 8.60 7.20
N GLY A 213 -8.75 8.00 7.30
CA GLY A 213 -8.30 6.89 6.44
C GLY A 213 -8.69 5.51 6.96
N ASP A 214 -9.50 5.44 8.04
CA ASP A 214 -9.95 4.18 8.63
C ASP A 214 -11.39 3.79 8.22
N GLU A 215 -12.13 4.69 7.59
CA GLU A 215 -13.49 4.43 7.10
C GLU A 215 -13.47 3.45 5.94
N ASP A 216 -12.62 3.69 4.94
CA ASP A 216 -12.34 2.76 3.85
C ASP A 216 -10.86 2.85 3.43
N ASP A 217 -10.46 2.18 2.35
CA ASP A 217 -9.09 2.21 1.80
C ASP A 217 -9.03 2.91 0.43
N LEU A 218 -10.10 3.52 -0.05
CA LEU A 218 -10.24 4.07 -1.41
C LEU A 218 -9.66 5.49 -1.49
N ARG A 219 -8.34 5.63 -1.32
CA ARG A 219 -7.63 6.93 -1.22
C ARG A 219 -7.81 7.86 -2.41
N PHE A 220 -8.11 7.32 -3.59
CA PHE A 220 -8.43 8.11 -4.79
C PHE A 220 -9.80 8.79 -4.77
N LYS A 221 -10.62 8.51 -3.74
CA LYS A 221 -11.88 9.20 -3.46
C LYS A 221 -11.74 10.31 -2.41
N ASP A 222 -10.62 10.37 -1.73
CA ASP A 222 -10.37 11.44 -0.77
C ASP A 222 -10.32 12.80 -1.51
N PRO A 223 -10.76 13.89 -0.87
CA PRO A 223 -10.57 15.24 -1.43
C PRO A 223 -9.09 15.52 -1.70
N ASP A 224 -8.80 16.25 -2.75
CA ASP A 224 -7.45 16.74 -2.99
C ASP A 224 -6.97 17.64 -1.85
N SER A 225 -5.66 17.70 -1.66
CA SER A 225 -5.03 18.54 -0.65
C SER A 225 -5.50 18.26 0.78
N CYS A 226 -5.83 17.03 1.12
CA CYS A 226 -6.22 16.66 2.48
C CYS A 226 -5.09 15.96 3.27
N ILE A 227 -5.26 15.96 4.58
CA ILE A 227 -4.48 15.10 5.50
C ILE A 227 -5.31 13.86 5.79
N VAL A 228 -4.77 12.69 5.48
CA VAL A 228 -5.39 11.40 5.76
C VAL A 228 -4.92 10.91 7.12
N SER A 229 -5.78 10.94 8.13
CA SER A 229 -5.46 10.42 9.46
C SER A 229 -5.60 8.90 9.47
N LEU A 230 -4.58 8.21 9.97
CA LEU A 230 -4.56 6.76 10.15
C LEU A 230 -4.41 6.44 11.64
N LEU A 231 -5.37 5.73 12.21
CA LEU A 231 -5.28 5.34 13.61
C LEU A 231 -4.25 4.23 13.80
N ALA A 232 -3.33 4.43 14.74
CA ALA A 232 -2.27 3.49 15.06
C ALA A 232 -2.82 2.12 15.45
N LYS A 233 -2.31 1.05 14.82
CA LYS A 233 -2.75 -0.34 15.02
C LYS A 233 -1.58 -1.23 15.44
N GLY A 234 -1.88 -2.29 16.19
CA GLY A 234 -0.86 -3.25 16.63
C GLY A 234 0.29 -2.57 17.40
N PRO A 235 1.56 -2.84 17.02
CA PRO A 235 2.73 -2.24 17.68
C PRO A 235 2.73 -0.71 17.67
N ALA A 236 2.16 -0.06 16.64
CA ALA A 236 2.11 1.38 16.51
C ALA A 236 1.38 2.11 17.64
N LYS A 237 0.50 1.42 18.38
CA LYS A 237 -0.15 2.00 19.57
C LYS A 237 0.83 2.37 20.68
N ARG A 238 2.00 1.73 20.75
CA ARG A 238 3.00 1.87 21.83
C ARG A 238 4.40 2.21 21.34
N ARG A 239 4.67 2.01 20.06
CA ARG A 239 5.99 2.17 19.43
C ARG A 239 5.91 3.13 18.24
N GLY A 240 6.99 3.25 17.52
CA GLY A 240 7.09 4.02 16.28
C GLY A 240 7.72 5.38 16.44
N GLY A 241 8.14 5.75 17.67
CA GLY A 241 8.87 7.00 17.93
C GLY A 241 8.21 8.19 17.23
N ALA A 242 8.99 8.99 16.54
CA ALA A 242 8.52 10.16 15.80
C ALA A 242 7.75 9.84 14.50
N PHE A 243 7.65 8.57 14.08
CA PHE A 243 6.83 8.16 12.95
C PHE A 243 5.33 8.18 13.27
N VAL A 244 4.95 7.76 14.50
CA VAL A 244 3.56 7.75 14.95
C VAL A 244 3.36 8.94 15.89
N LEU A 245 2.55 9.89 15.47
CA LEU A 245 2.30 11.10 16.24
C LEU A 245 1.21 10.86 17.31
N ASP A 246 1.33 11.48 18.45
CA ASP A 246 0.38 11.24 19.55
C ASP A 246 -1.00 11.80 19.19
N ASP A 247 -1.04 13.02 18.67
CA ASP A 247 -2.25 13.71 18.27
C ASP A 247 -1.96 14.79 17.20
N ILE A 248 -2.97 15.54 16.82
CA ILE A 248 -2.87 16.63 15.84
C ILE A 248 -2.00 17.80 16.34
N LYS A 249 -1.91 18.03 17.65
CA LYS A 249 -1.06 19.10 18.24
C LYS A 249 0.41 18.73 18.09
N ALA A 250 0.75 17.45 18.35
CA ALA A 250 2.10 16.94 18.12
C ALA A 250 2.51 17.05 16.65
N ALA A 251 1.57 16.82 15.72
CA ALA A 251 1.81 17.01 14.30
C ALA A 251 2.08 18.47 13.93
N ALA A 252 1.27 19.39 14.43
CA ALA A 252 1.45 20.82 14.22
C ALA A 252 2.80 21.32 14.74
N ALA A 253 3.16 20.95 15.97
CA ALA A 253 4.41 21.37 16.63
C ALA A 253 5.67 20.88 15.90
N ARG A 254 5.63 19.69 15.30
CA ARG A 254 6.80 19.05 14.66
C ARG A 254 7.45 19.89 13.55
N PHE A 255 6.69 20.69 12.84
CA PHE A 255 7.17 21.49 11.71
C PHE A 255 7.05 23.00 11.94
N SER A 256 6.63 23.43 13.13
CA SER A 256 6.49 24.85 13.49
C SER A 256 7.79 25.52 13.94
N ALA A 257 8.83 24.75 14.25
CA ALA A 257 10.13 25.27 14.74
C ALA A 257 11.12 25.47 13.59
#